data_091f4faf06cf65ae94b3deff91b6efcd
#
_entry.id   091f4faf06cf65ae94b3deff91b6efcd
#
_cell.length_a   1.000
_cell.length_b   1.000
_cell.length_c   1.000
_cell.angle_alpha   90.00
_cell.angle_beta   90.00
_cell.angle_gamma   90.00
#
_symmetry.space_group_name_H-M   'P 1'
#
loop_
_entity.id
_entity.type
_entity.pdbx_description
1 polymer ?
#
loop_
_entity_poly.entity_id
_entity_poly.type
_entity_poly.pdbx_seq_one_letter_code
_entity_poly.pdbx_strand_id
1 'polypeptide(L)'
;LAAGPGERLLWLHASSVGEVQAALVLLDELTRSCTDLRILLTTTTEQGHRLAASRLEPRITCLMAPLDLAPAVGRALRAGRPDLYVCLETELWPVMLTRLRRAGVPMALVNGRLSERSCRRYRHIRSTMARLLNGFASLAVITEADARRFAALGADPARIRVCGNLKYDMPADDPATTRRVSRARLGVDDETVLVCGSTHEG
;
A
#
# COMPACT_ATOMS: atom_id res chain seq x y z
N LEU A 1 -1.19 20.94 1.82
CA LEU A 1 -1.59 19.52 1.72
C LEU A 1 -3.08 19.35 1.41
N ALA A 2 -3.94 20.30 1.81
CA ALA A 2 -5.36 20.22 1.53
C ALA A 2 -5.65 20.34 0.02
N ALA A 3 -6.68 19.64 -0.46
CA ALA A 3 -7.19 19.77 -1.81
C ALA A 3 -7.72 21.17 -2.08
N GLY A 4 -7.62 21.64 -3.31
CA GLY A 4 -8.21 22.90 -3.76
C GLY A 4 -9.74 22.83 -3.89
N PRO A 5 -10.42 23.95 -4.18
CA PRO A 5 -11.85 23.93 -4.43
C PRO A 5 -12.22 22.96 -5.55
N GLY A 6 -13.12 21.99 -5.27
CA GLY A 6 -13.57 20.98 -6.22
C GLY A 6 -12.65 19.76 -6.37
N GLU A 7 -11.48 19.75 -5.73
CA GLU A 7 -10.59 18.57 -5.69
C GLU A 7 -10.89 17.69 -4.46
N ARG A 8 -10.64 16.40 -4.60
CA ARG A 8 -10.68 15.41 -3.49
C ARG A 8 -9.29 14.96 -3.14
N LEU A 9 -9.00 14.78 -1.85
CA LEU A 9 -7.72 14.28 -1.37
C LEU A 9 -7.80 12.79 -1.03
N LEU A 10 -7.08 11.98 -1.80
CA LEU A 10 -6.77 10.60 -1.44
C LEU A 10 -5.48 10.57 -0.61
N TRP A 11 -5.53 10.02 0.60
CA TRP A 11 -4.33 9.67 1.36
C TRP A 11 -4.01 8.19 1.15
N LEU A 12 -2.97 7.91 0.38
CA LEU A 12 -2.46 6.56 0.14
C LEU A 12 -1.25 6.29 1.04
N HIS A 13 -1.25 5.18 1.76
CA HIS A 13 -0.12 4.74 2.59
C HIS A 13 0.51 3.48 2.02
N ALA A 14 1.84 3.55 1.76
CA ALA A 14 2.67 2.45 1.28
C ALA A 14 3.99 2.46 2.04
N SER A 15 4.20 1.53 2.96
CA SER A 15 5.26 1.55 3.96
C SER A 15 6.65 1.32 3.36
N SER A 16 6.79 0.30 2.53
CA SER A 16 8.06 -0.23 2.02
C SER A 16 8.26 0.02 0.53
N VAL A 17 9.48 -0.22 0.04
CA VAL A 17 9.80 -0.15 -1.41
C VAL A 17 8.85 -1.01 -2.26
N GLY A 18 8.59 -2.25 -1.82
CA GLY A 18 7.70 -3.15 -2.57
C GLY A 18 6.25 -2.69 -2.57
N GLU A 19 5.78 -2.03 -1.51
CA GLU A 19 4.45 -1.44 -1.46
C GLU A 19 4.38 -0.16 -2.29
N VAL A 20 5.44 0.65 -2.30
CA VAL A 20 5.53 1.84 -3.18
C VAL A 20 5.47 1.42 -4.65
N GLN A 21 6.15 0.35 -5.05
CA GLN A 21 6.03 -0.17 -6.42
C GLN A 21 4.59 -0.56 -6.77
N ALA A 22 3.90 -1.26 -5.87
CA ALA A 22 2.47 -1.57 -6.05
C ALA A 22 1.60 -0.30 -6.04
N ALA A 23 1.94 0.69 -5.18
CA ALA A 23 1.27 1.99 -5.16
C ALA A 23 1.38 2.71 -6.50
N LEU A 24 2.54 2.71 -7.14
CA LEU A 24 2.76 3.38 -8.44
C LEU A 24 1.82 2.83 -9.52
N VAL A 25 1.60 1.51 -9.57
CA VAL A 25 0.63 0.89 -10.50
C VAL A 25 -0.78 1.43 -10.26
N LEU A 26 -1.21 1.48 -9.00
CA LEU A 26 -2.52 2.03 -8.62
C LEU A 26 -2.63 3.53 -8.93
N LEU A 27 -1.55 4.28 -8.68
CA LEU A 27 -1.49 5.71 -8.91
C LEU A 27 -1.60 6.06 -10.41
N ASP A 28 -0.91 5.31 -11.27
CA ASP A 28 -0.98 5.47 -12.72
C ASP A 28 -2.41 5.29 -13.24
N GLU A 29 -3.16 4.34 -12.70
CA GLU A 29 -4.56 4.14 -13.07
C GLU A 29 -5.47 5.23 -12.50
N LEU A 30 -5.30 5.60 -11.24
CA LEU A 30 -6.10 6.63 -10.60
C LEU A 30 -5.92 8.01 -11.24
N THR A 31 -4.69 8.39 -11.60
CA THR A 31 -4.41 9.68 -12.25
C THR A 31 -4.95 9.76 -13.66
N ARG A 32 -5.02 8.63 -14.36
CA ARG A 32 -5.67 8.53 -15.68
C ARG A 32 -7.19 8.61 -15.60
N SER A 33 -7.78 7.95 -14.61
CA SER A 33 -9.23 7.79 -14.48
C SER A 33 -9.91 8.94 -13.72
N CYS A 34 -9.17 9.68 -12.87
CA CYS A 34 -9.70 10.71 -11.99
C CYS A 34 -8.92 12.03 -12.16
N THR A 35 -9.54 13.03 -12.76
CA THR A 35 -8.90 14.34 -13.02
C THR A 35 -8.96 15.29 -11.83
N ASP A 36 -9.93 15.12 -10.93
CA ASP A 36 -10.19 15.92 -9.74
C ASP A 36 -9.54 15.37 -8.46
N LEU A 37 -8.60 14.42 -8.61
CA LEU A 37 -7.96 13.75 -7.50
C LEU A 37 -6.57 14.33 -7.22
N ARG A 38 -6.33 14.78 -5.99
CA ARG A 38 -5.00 14.99 -5.42
C ARG A 38 -4.64 13.81 -4.55
N ILE A 39 -3.36 13.47 -4.52
CA ILE A 39 -2.90 12.29 -3.79
C ILE A 39 -1.79 12.69 -2.82
N LEU A 40 -1.98 12.32 -1.56
CA LEU A 40 -0.93 12.30 -0.56
C LEU A 40 -0.44 10.87 -0.40
N LEU A 41 0.75 10.57 -0.90
CA LEU A 41 1.42 9.29 -0.67
C LEU A 41 2.28 9.40 0.59
N THR A 42 2.13 8.49 1.53
CA THR A 42 2.99 8.42 2.70
C THR A 42 3.75 7.10 2.76
N THR A 43 5.02 7.18 3.14
CA THR A 43 5.92 6.03 3.27
C THR A 43 6.55 5.99 4.67
N THR A 44 6.99 4.81 5.11
CA THR A 44 7.65 4.66 6.42
C THR A 44 9.15 4.54 6.28
N THR A 45 9.63 4.03 5.14
CA THR A 45 11.05 3.82 4.88
C THR A 45 11.62 4.92 3.98
N GLU A 46 12.85 5.33 4.27
CA GLU A 46 13.55 6.34 3.45
C GLU A 46 13.74 5.87 2.00
N GLN A 47 14.02 4.57 1.79
CA GLN A 47 14.14 3.99 0.46
C GLN A 47 12.82 4.05 -0.31
N GLY A 48 11.70 3.75 0.35
CA GLY A 48 10.36 3.89 -0.22
C GLY A 48 10.07 5.35 -0.59
N HIS A 49 10.42 6.30 0.28
CA HIS A 49 10.26 7.72 0.03
C HIS A 49 11.07 8.19 -1.20
N ARG A 50 12.36 7.83 -1.28
CA ARG A 50 13.22 8.18 -2.42
C ARG A 50 12.68 7.60 -3.74
N LEU A 51 12.24 6.33 -3.73
CA LEU A 51 11.62 5.71 -4.90
C LEU A 51 10.36 6.46 -5.33
N ALA A 52 9.47 6.75 -4.40
CA ALA A 52 8.27 7.51 -4.67
C ALA A 52 8.62 8.89 -5.26
N ALA A 53 9.46 9.67 -4.57
CA ALA A 53 9.81 11.02 -4.99
C ALA A 53 10.44 11.10 -6.40
N SER A 54 11.13 10.03 -6.85
CA SER A 54 11.76 9.98 -8.18
C SER A 54 10.79 9.70 -9.34
N ARG A 55 9.52 9.33 -9.05
CA ARG A 55 8.55 8.86 -10.06
C ARG A 55 7.20 9.56 -10.01
N LEU A 56 7.04 10.57 -9.16
CA LEU A 56 5.72 11.17 -8.93
C LEU A 56 5.40 12.31 -9.89
N GLU A 57 4.13 12.34 -10.30
CA GLU A 57 3.53 13.45 -11.03
C GLU A 57 3.24 14.65 -10.10
N PRO A 58 3.07 15.88 -10.65
CA PRO A 58 2.81 17.09 -9.86
C PRO A 58 1.57 17.04 -8.94
N ARG A 59 0.61 16.14 -9.24
CA ARG A 59 -0.61 15.97 -8.42
C ARG A 59 -0.39 15.10 -7.18
N ILE A 60 0.77 14.48 -7.05
CA ILE A 60 1.09 13.54 -5.99
C ILE A 60 2.14 14.16 -5.08
N THR A 61 1.79 14.34 -3.82
CA THR A 61 2.73 14.78 -2.79
C THR A 61 3.19 13.56 -2.00
N CYS A 62 4.50 13.34 -1.91
CA CYS A 62 5.07 12.26 -1.10
C CYS A 62 5.65 12.80 0.19
N LEU A 63 5.29 12.21 1.33
CA LEU A 63 5.80 12.55 2.65
C LEU A 63 6.13 11.30 3.46
N MET A 64 6.93 11.47 4.49
CA MET A 64 7.07 10.43 5.52
C MET A 64 5.77 10.31 6.32
N ALA A 65 5.38 9.07 6.63
CA ALA A 65 4.20 8.81 7.44
C ALA A 65 4.35 9.40 8.85
N PRO A 66 3.29 9.95 9.44
CA PRO A 66 3.33 10.36 10.82
C PRO A 66 3.52 9.13 11.72
N LEU A 67 4.25 9.28 12.81
CA LEU A 67 4.28 8.25 13.85
C LEU A 67 2.85 7.94 14.30
N ASP A 68 2.55 6.66 14.59
CA ASP A 68 1.23 6.21 15.04
C ASP A 68 0.92 6.64 16.48
N LEU A 69 1.09 7.94 16.72
CA LEU A 69 0.83 8.63 17.99
C LEU A 69 -0.30 9.65 17.82
N ALA A 70 -1.17 9.72 18.81
CA ALA A 70 -2.36 10.57 18.75
C ALA A 70 -2.09 12.04 18.37
N PRO A 71 -1.06 12.74 18.88
CA PRO A 71 -0.76 14.11 18.47
C PRO A 71 -0.29 14.24 17.03
N ALA A 72 0.58 13.30 16.57
CA ALA A 72 1.16 13.31 15.23
C ALA A 72 0.07 13.04 14.17
N VAL A 73 -0.68 11.96 14.34
CA VAL A 73 -1.82 11.61 13.47
C VAL A 73 -2.87 12.71 13.46
N GLY A 74 -3.20 13.27 14.64
CA GLY A 74 -4.17 14.36 14.73
C GLY A 74 -3.74 15.63 13.98
N ARG A 75 -2.45 15.98 13.99
CA ARG A 75 -1.90 17.08 13.18
C ARG A 75 -2.00 16.80 11.69
N ALA A 76 -1.59 15.60 11.28
CA ALA A 76 -1.63 15.19 9.88
C ALA A 76 -3.05 15.21 9.30
N LEU A 77 -4.03 14.69 10.04
CA LEU A 77 -5.44 14.71 9.63
C LEU A 77 -6.02 16.14 9.53
N ARG A 78 -5.67 17.02 10.47
CA ARG A 78 -6.10 18.42 10.39
C ARG A 78 -5.48 19.18 9.21
N ALA A 79 -4.23 18.88 8.89
CA ALA A 79 -3.51 19.52 7.78
C ALA A 79 -3.95 18.98 6.40
N GLY A 80 -4.19 17.67 6.29
CA GLY A 80 -4.56 17.02 5.04
C GLY A 80 -6.06 17.05 4.75
N ARG A 81 -6.89 16.75 5.75
CA ARG A 81 -8.35 16.57 5.58
C ARG A 81 -8.69 15.61 4.44
N PRO A 82 -8.22 14.37 4.49
CA PRO A 82 -8.43 13.43 3.39
C PRO A 82 -9.92 13.05 3.27
N ASP A 83 -10.38 12.90 2.02
CA ASP A 83 -11.71 12.40 1.69
C ASP A 83 -11.75 10.88 1.67
N LEU A 84 -10.60 10.22 1.45
CA LEU A 84 -10.43 8.78 1.47
C LEU A 84 -9.02 8.43 1.96
N TYR A 85 -8.92 7.42 2.80
CA TYR A 85 -7.65 6.81 3.18
C TYR A 85 -7.55 5.41 2.60
N VAL A 86 -6.44 5.13 1.93
CA VAL A 86 -6.11 3.81 1.40
C VAL A 86 -4.80 3.34 1.99
N CYS A 87 -4.76 2.15 2.58
CA CYS A 87 -3.50 1.52 2.94
C CYS A 87 -3.24 0.31 2.04
N LEU A 88 -1.99 0.16 1.64
CA LEU A 88 -1.53 -1.00 0.90
C LEU A 88 -1.07 -2.10 1.84
N GLU A 89 -1.26 -3.32 1.39
CA GLU A 89 -0.97 -4.55 2.13
C GLU A 89 -1.68 -4.56 3.50
N THR A 90 -1.02 -5.02 4.57
CA THR A 90 -1.70 -5.15 5.88
C THR A 90 -1.08 -4.19 6.90
N GLU A 91 -0.97 -2.92 6.52
CA GLU A 91 -0.47 -1.84 7.36
C GLU A 91 -1.57 -1.33 8.30
N LEU A 92 -1.82 -2.09 9.37
CA LEU A 92 -2.89 -1.80 10.34
C LEU A 92 -2.35 -0.96 11.51
N TRP A 93 -2.31 0.34 11.35
CA TRP A 93 -1.86 1.33 12.34
C TRP A 93 -3.02 1.73 13.27
N PRO A 94 -3.06 1.25 14.55
CA PRO A 94 -4.27 1.34 15.36
C PRO A 94 -4.71 2.77 15.67
N VAL A 95 -3.77 3.69 15.94
CA VAL A 95 -4.10 5.09 16.23
C VAL A 95 -4.59 5.80 14.98
N MET A 96 -3.90 5.60 13.86
CA MET A 96 -4.29 6.16 12.56
C MET A 96 -5.70 5.72 12.19
N LEU A 97 -5.97 4.41 12.14
CA LEU A 97 -7.27 3.87 11.75
C LEU A 97 -8.40 4.31 12.71
N THR A 98 -8.12 4.37 14.01
CA THR A 98 -9.11 4.85 14.99
C THR A 98 -9.43 6.34 14.78
N ARG A 99 -8.41 7.15 14.50
CA ARG A 99 -8.58 8.60 14.26
C ARG A 99 -9.31 8.88 12.97
N LEU A 100 -8.97 8.20 11.87
CA LEU A 100 -9.66 8.28 10.59
C LEU A 100 -11.15 7.95 10.74
N ARG A 101 -11.47 6.83 11.41
CA ARG A 101 -12.85 6.43 11.68
C ARG A 101 -13.61 7.50 12.48
N ARG A 102 -12.99 8.08 13.52
CA ARG A 102 -13.61 9.15 14.34
C ARG A 102 -13.82 10.44 13.55
N ALA A 103 -12.98 10.69 12.57
CA ALA A 103 -13.10 11.83 11.66
C ALA A 103 -14.12 11.60 10.52
N GLY A 104 -14.73 10.41 10.44
CA GLY A 104 -15.68 10.04 9.38
C GLY A 104 -15.01 9.80 8.03
N VAL A 105 -13.69 9.68 7.97
CA VAL A 105 -12.95 9.42 6.73
C VAL A 105 -13.13 7.95 6.32
N PRO A 106 -13.70 7.66 5.15
CA PRO A 106 -13.79 6.29 4.64
C PRO A 106 -12.38 5.72 4.43
N MET A 107 -12.25 4.40 4.68
CA MET A 107 -10.98 3.70 4.57
C MET A 107 -11.11 2.50 3.64
N ALA A 108 -10.09 2.25 2.83
CA ALA A 108 -9.96 1.01 2.06
C ALA A 108 -8.59 0.37 2.29
N LEU A 109 -8.56 -0.96 2.28
CA LEU A 109 -7.33 -1.74 2.26
C LEU A 109 -7.21 -2.35 0.86
N VAL A 110 -6.06 -2.20 0.24
CA VAL A 110 -5.77 -2.72 -1.10
C VAL A 110 -4.55 -3.62 -1.05
N ASN A 111 -4.54 -4.65 -1.88
CA ASN A 111 -3.49 -5.67 -1.91
C ASN A 111 -3.32 -6.39 -0.56
N GLY A 112 -4.42 -6.57 0.18
CA GLY A 112 -4.43 -7.14 1.51
C GLY A 112 -3.94 -8.58 1.53
N ARG A 113 -2.95 -8.85 2.34
CA ARG A 113 -2.44 -10.21 2.57
C ARG A 113 -2.17 -10.46 4.05
N LEU A 114 -2.35 -11.68 4.47
CA LEU A 114 -2.13 -12.05 5.86
C LEU A 114 -1.54 -13.45 5.93
N SER A 115 -0.31 -13.58 6.45
CA SER A 115 0.30 -14.88 6.65
C SER A 115 -0.45 -15.69 7.71
N GLU A 116 -0.40 -17.02 7.61
CA GLU A 116 -1.01 -17.89 8.61
C GLU A 116 -0.43 -17.65 10.02
N ARG A 117 0.89 -17.40 10.09
CA ARG A 117 1.58 -17.07 11.35
C ARG A 117 1.03 -15.77 11.95
N SER A 118 0.85 -14.73 11.15
CA SER A 118 0.29 -13.45 11.61
C SER A 118 -1.17 -13.61 12.01
N CYS A 119 -1.96 -14.36 11.24
CA CYS A 119 -3.35 -14.64 11.56
C CYS A 119 -3.48 -15.34 12.93
N ARG A 120 -2.67 -16.39 13.20
CA ARG A 120 -2.64 -17.06 14.51
C ARG A 120 -2.32 -16.09 15.64
N ARG A 121 -1.32 -15.24 15.48
CA ARG A 121 -0.93 -14.24 16.48
C ARG A 121 -2.05 -13.22 16.73
N TYR A 122 -2.69 -12.71 15.69
CA TYR A 122 -3.75 -11.72 15.82
C TYR A 122 -5.06 -12.28 16.40
N ARG A 123 -5.26 -13.60 16.37
CA ARG A 123 -6.40 -14.24 17.04
C ARG A 123 -6.44 -13.97 18.55
N HIS A 124 -5.30 -13.81 19.22
CA HIS A 124 -5.24 -13.46 20.64
C HIS A 124 -5.82 -12.06 20.94
N ILE A 125 -5.87 -11.19 19.96
CA ILE A 125 -6.44 -9.84 20.05
C ILE A 125 -7.60 -9.66 19.06
N ARG A 126 -8.34 -10.74 18.79
CA ARG A 126 -9.40 -10.78 17.75
C ARG A 126 -10.42 -9.65 17.89
N SER A 127 -10.86 -9.31 19.10
CA SER A 127 -11.84 -8.23 19.34
C SER A 127 -11.32 -6.85 18.88
N THR A 128 -10.02 -6.60 19.08
CA THR A 128 -9.37 -5.39 18.62
C THR A 128 -9.22 -5.40 17.09
N MET A 129 -8.78 -6.54 16.53
CA MET A 129 -8.67 -6.72 15.09
C MET A 129 -10.01 -6.53 14.40
N ALA A 130 -11.07 -7.13 14.89
CA ALA A 130 -12.42 -6.97 14.35
C ALA A 130 -12.85 -5.49 14.33
N ARG A 131 -12.60 -4.75 15.42
CA ARG A 131 -12.91 -3.31 15.48
C ARG A 131 -12.15 -2.48 14.48
N LEU A 132 -10.87 -2.80 14.22
CA LEU A 132 -10.04 -2.11 13.22
C LEU A 132 -10.50 -2.47 11.80
N LEU A 133 -10.66 -3.76 11.51
CA LEU A 133 -11.03 -4.26 10.18
C LEU A 133 -12.42 -3.78 9.76
N ASN A 134 -13.39 -3.75 10.67
CA ASN A 134 -14.73 -3.23 10.39
C ASN A 134 -14.79 -1.69 10.33
N GLY A 135 -13.68 -1.01 10.54
CA GLY A 135 -13.52 0.40 10.20
C GLY A 135 -13.35 0.65 8.70
N PHE A 136 -12.90 -0.34 7.94
CA PHE A 136 -12.75 -0.23 6.50
C PHE A 136 -14.10 -0.38 5.78
N ALA A 137 -14.32 0.45 4.78
CA ALA A 137 -15.45 0.33 3.87
C ALA A 137 -15.24 -0.83 2.88
N SER A 138 -13.99 -1.11 2.49
CA SER A 138 -13.63 -2.20 1.60
C SER A 138 -12.26 -2.80 1.97
N LEU A 139 -12.14 -4.11 1.82
CA LEU A 139 -10.93 -4.89 2.03
C LEU A 139 -10.65 -5.69 0.75
N ALA A 140 -9.86 -5.11 -0.17
CA ALA A 140 -9.41 -5.77 -1.38
C ALA A 140 -8.18 -6.64 -1.06
N VAL A 141 -8.36 -7.95 -1.05
CA VAL A 141 -7.34 -8.93 -0.65
C VAL A 141 -6.81 -9.71 -1.86
N ILE A 142 -5.63 -10.30 -1.71
CA ILE A 142 -4.95 -10.97 -2.82
C ILE A 142 -5.61 -12.32 -3.15
N THR A 143 -5.87 -13.16 -2.15
CA THR A 143 -6.31 -14.54 -2.34
C THR A 143 -7.52 -14.89 -1.49
N GLU A 144 -8.22 -15.98 -1.87
CA GLU A 144 -9.27 -16.58 -1.06
C GLU A 144 -8.78 -17.01 0.33
N ALA A 145 -7.51 -17.42 0.44
CA ALA A 145 -6.90 -17.75 1.72
C ALA A 145 -6.77 -16.50 2.61
N ASP A 146 -6.41 -15.34 2.03
CA ASP A 146 -6.38 -14.08 2.75
C ASP A 146 -7.80 -13.67 3.19
N ALA A 147 -8.79 -13.77 2.30
CA ALA A 147 -10.19 -13.49 2.62
C ALA A 147 -10.67 -14.29 3.85
N ARG A 148 -10.41 -15.60 3.86
CA ARG A 148 -10.74 -16.46 5.01
C ARG A 148 -10.02 -16.03 6.29
N ARG A 149 -8.74 -15.62 6.23
CA ARG A 149 -7.98 -15.16 7.38
C ARG A 149 -8.49 -13.84 7.93
N PHE A 150 -8.83 -12.87 7.06
CA PHE A 150 -9.44 -11.61 7.49
C PHE A 150 -10.81 -11.85 8.14
N ALA A 151 -11.66 -12.70 7.58
CA ALA A 151 -12.94 -13.09 8.17
C ALA A 151 -12.76 -13.78 9.54
N ALA A 152 -11.75 -14.67 9.68
CA ALA A 152 -11.43 -15.32 10.95
C ALA A 152 -10.99 -14.34 12.05
N LEU A 153 -10.43 -13.18 11.68
CA LEU A 153 -10.12 -12.08 12.59
C LEU A 153 -11.32 -11.17 12.88
N GLY A 154 -12.46 -11.45 12.29
CA GLY A 154 -13.73 -10.76 12.54
C GLY A 154 -14.03 -9.61 11.58
N ALA A 155 -13.37 -9.55 10.43
CA ALA A 155 -13.79 -8.67 9.34
C ALA A 155 -15.16 -9.12 8.79
N ASP A 156 -16.01 -8.16 8.44
CA ASP A 156 -17.28 -8.40 7.78
C ASP A 156 -17.03 -9.00 6.37
N PRO A 157 -17.46 -10.23 6.07
CA PRO A 157 -17.26 -10.84 4.78
C PRO A 157 -17.85 -10.04 3.62
N ALA A 158 -18.92 -9.28 3.84
CA ALA A 158 -19.54 -8.44 2.82
C ALA A 158 -18.63 -7.31 2.31
N ARG A 159 -17.61 -6.95 3.09
CA ARG A 159 -16.62 -5.92 2.75
C ARG A 159 -15.34 -6.48 2.11
N ILE A 160 -15.18 -7.80 2.11
CA ILE A 160 -14.00 -8.46 1.55
C ILE A 160 -14.22 -8.73 0.06
N ARG A 161 -13.24 -8.37 -0.76
CA ARG A 161 -13.19 -8.66 -2.20
C ARG A 161 -11.84 -9.28 -2.53
N VAL A 162 -11.84 -10.40 -3.24
CA VAL A 162 -10.59 -11.01 -3.76
C VAL A 162 -10.31 -10.38 -5.11
N CYS A 163 -9.20 -9.65 -5.21
CA CYS A 163 -8.85 -8.83 -6.37
C CYS A 163 -7.53 -9.25 -7.05
N GLY A 164 -6.81 -10.24 -6.50
CA GLY A 164 -5.48 -10.59 -6.99
C GLY A 164 -4.38 -9.68 -6.44
N ASN A 165 -3.16 -9.87 -6.97
CA ASN A 165 -1.98 -9.15 -6.50
C ASN A 165 -1.65 -8.01 -7.47
N LEU A 166 -1.77 -6.78 -7.01
CA LEU A 166 -1.49 -5.55 -7.76
C LEU A 166 -0.09 -5.52 -8.39
N LYS A 167 0.87 -6.25 -7.83
CA LYS A 167 2.23 -6.35 -8.39
C LYS A 167 2.28 -7.07 -9.75
N TYR A 168 1.26 -7.84 -10.10
CA TYR A 168 1.19 -8.51 -11.41
C TYR A 168 0.70 -7.58 -12.53
N ASP A 169 0.14 -6.42 -12.17
CA ASP A 169 -0.29 -5.40 -13.13
C ASP A 169 0.85 -4.44 -13.49
N MET A 170 2.06 -4.65 -12.94
CA MET A 170 3.24 -3.87 -13.33
C MET A 170 3.56 -4.14 -14.79
N PRO A 171 3.82 -3.07 -15.61
CA PRO A 171 4.30 -3.27 -16.96
C PRO A 171 5.53 -4.16 -16.97
N ALA A 172 5.47 -5.24 -17.74
CA ALA A 172 6.66 -6.07 -17.94
C ALA A 172 7.60 -5.34 -18.90
N ASP A 173 8.83 -5.15 -18.49
CA ASP A 173 9.89 -4.71 -19.40
C ASP A 173 10.02 -5.74 -20.55
N ASP A 174 10.33 -5.27 -21.77
CA ASP A 174 10.62 -6.16 -22.87
C ASP A 174 11.75 -7.14 -22.48
N PRO A 175 11.50 -8.46 -22.48
CA PRO A 175 12.48 -9.44 -22.01
C PRO A 175 13.81 -9.40 -22.78
N ALA A 176 13.77 -9.09 -24.10
CA ALA A 176 14.96 -9.00 -24.91
C ALA A 176 15.83 -7.81 -24.53
N THR A 177 15.20 -6.65 -24.34
CA THR A 177 15.88 -5.42 -23.90
C THR A 177 16.43 -5.58 -22.49
N THR A 178 15.65 -6.12 -21.55
CA THR A 178 16.07 -6.37 -20.17
C THR A 178 17.27 -7.33 -20.14
N ARG A 179 17.22 -8.41 -20.92
CA ARG A 179 18.33 -9.37 -21.04
C ARG A 179 19.59 -8.68 -21.54
N ARG A 180 19.51 -7.91 -22.63
CA ARG A 180 20.65 -7.21 -23.22
C ARG A 180 21.27 -6.22 -22.22
N VAL A 181 20.47 -5.40 -21.58
CA VAL A 181 20.94 -4.41 -20.60
C VAL A 181 21.57 -5.07 -19.38
N SER A 182 20.96 -6.14 -18.87
CA SER A 182 21.48 -6.86 -17.71
C SER A 182 22.80 -7.55 -18.03
N ARG A 183 22.91 -8.19 -19.19
CA ARG A 183 24.16 -8.84 -19.62
C ARG A 183 25.29 -7.83 -19.81
N ALA A 184 25.01 -6.69 -20.45
CA ALA A 184 25.99 -5.62 -20.59
C ALA A 184 26.47 -5.08 -19.24
N ARG A 185 25.58 -4.93 -18.25
CA ARG A 185 25.94 -4.50 -16.88
C ARG A 185 26.81 -5.50 -16.15
N LEU A 186 26.63 -6.81 -16.41
CA LEU A 186 27.42 -7.89 -15.82
C LEU A 186 28.73 -8.13 -16.57
N GLY A 187 28.95 -7.49 -17.70
CA GLY A 187 30.12 -7.70 -18.56
C GLY A 187 30.16 -9.10 -19.17
N VAL A 188 28.99 -9.71 -19.44
CA VAL A 188 28.85 -11.04 -20.04
C VAL A 188 28.10 -10.96 -21.36
N ASP A 189 28.58 -11.64 -22.37
CA ASP A 189 27.97 -11.69 -23.70
C ASP A 189 27.07 -12.93 -23.85
N ASP A 190 27.56 -14.00 -24.46
CA ASP A 190 26.78 -15.22 -24.74
C ASP A 190 27.02 -16.37 -23.74
N GLU A 191 27.82 -16.13 -22.70
CA GLU A 191 28.11 -17.11 -21.68
C GLU A 191 26.88 -17.58 -20.94
N THR A 192 26.91 -18.80 -20.42
CA THR A 192 25.90 -19.30 -19.51
C THR A 192 26.03 -18.59 -18.15
N VAL A 193 24.99 -17.91 -17.71
CA VAL A 193 24.97 -17.18 -16.43
C VAL A 193 24.08 -17.92 -15.45
N LEU A 194 24.64 -18.29 -14.30
CA LEU A 194 23.88 -18.79 -13.15
C LEU A 194 23.62 -17.63 -12.19
N VAL A 195 22.33 -17.34 -11.94
CA VAL A 195 21.91 -16.32 -10.98
C VAL A 195 21.39 -16.99 -9.72
N CYS A 196 22.06 -16.76 -8.59
CA CYS A 196 21.62 -17.19 -7.27
C CYS A 196 21.05 -15.99 -6.53
N GLY A 197 19.71 -15.93 -6.38
CA GLY A 197 19.02 -14.87 -5.66
C GLY A 197 18.67 -15.26 -4.23
N SER A 198 18.57 -14.26 -3.34
CA SER A 198 18.18 -14.46 -1.92
C SER A 198 19.04 -15.47 -1.16
N THR A 199 20.32 -15.51 -1.48
CA THR A 199 21.27 -16.35 -0.75
C THR A 199 21.53 -15.76 0.63
N HIS A 200 21.45 -16.59 1.67
CA HIS A 200 21.80 -16.27 3.05
C HIS A 200 22.91 -17.17 3.51
N GLU A 201 23.76 -16.69 4.39
CA GLU A 201 24.69 -17.56 5.11
C GLU A 201 23.86 -18.55 5.94
N GLY A 202 24.17 -19.86 5.82
CA GLY A 202 23.50 -20.94 6.51
C GLY A 202 23.94 -21.08 7.98
#